data_1023caa02b9e52fb7471003e7b0724ae
#
_entry.id   1023caa02b9e52fb7471003e7b0724ae
#
_cell.length_a   1.000
_cell.length_b   1.000
_cell.length_c   1.000
_cell.angle_alpha   90.00
_cell.angle_beta   90.00
_cell.angle_gamma   90.00
#
_symmetry.space_group_name_H-M   'P 1'
#
loop_
_entity.id
_entity.type
_entity.pdbx_description
1 polymer ?
#
loop_
_entity_poly.entity_id
_entity_poly.type
_entity_poly.pdbx_seq_one_letter_code
_entity_poly.pdbx_strand_id
1 'polypeptide(L)'
;MKTAIFGFAGSGKTELFQALAGPGSEHNDRAMVKVPEPRLTPLVDLFKPKKVTPTEIEYLDLPGGSTKGEGLGQRVLNAVRPYDCLLAVLDHFSGLSDPDSQHRSIETDMIIADLAVVEKRLERIAQDKRKAKNLVDPKEESLLEQVQAVLEDEKPLRGDPDLSSRPELRGFCFLSAKPILYIWNVTEDNLEAEVTAEHAGEAHLAICAKLERELAEIEDPDEQQAFLEDLGIQASALKVIISKAYELLDLITFLTAGEKEVRAWAIPKG
;
A
#
# COMPACT_ATOMS: atom_id res chain seq x y z
N MET A 1 4.30 -9.43 5.43
CA MET A 1 3.47 -8.43 4.75
C MET A 1 4.39 -7.33 4.23
N LYS A 2 4.26 -6.98 2.97
CA LYS A 2 5.15 -6.03 2.29
C LYS A 2 4.34 -4.93 1.63
N THR A 3 4.69 -3.69 1.91
CA THR A 3 4.01 -2.49 1.40
C THR A 3 5.01 -1.62 0.65
N ALA A 4 4.69 -1.21 -0.56
CA ALA A 4 5.53 -0.30 -1.34
C ALA A 4 4.97 1.12 -1.30
N ILE A 5 5.84 2.09 -1.01
CA ILE A 5 5.55 3.53 -1.09
C ILE A 5 6.03 4.01 -2.45
N PHE A 6 5.14 4.59 -3.25
CA PHE A 6 5.45 5.05 -4.60
C PHE A 6 4.63 6.29 -4.96
N GLY A 7 4.88 6.87 -6.12
CA GLY A 7 4.23 8.09 -6.62
C GLY A 7 5.18 8.93 -7.46
N PHE A 8 4.74 10.10 -7.89
CA PHE A 8 5.54 10.98 -8.74
C PHE A 8 6.73 11.60 -7.99
N ALA A 9 7.71 12.11 -8.72
CA ALA A 9 8.83 12.82 -8.15
C ALA A 9 8.35 14.06 -7.36
N GLY A 10 8.90 14.26 -6.16
CA GLY A 10 8.56 15.40 -5.32
C GLY A 10 7.24 15.30 -4.55
N SER A 11 6.51 14.16 -4.58
CA SER A 11 5.25 14.01 -3.84
C SER A 11 5.39 13.84 -2.32
N GLY A 12 6.62 13.74 -1.78
CA GLY A 12 6.85 13.56 -0.33
C GLY A 12 6.95 12.10 0.13
N LYS A 13 7.15 11.14 -0.79
CA LYS A 13 7.31 9.70 -0.45
C LYS A 13 8.39 9.42 0.59
N THR A 14 9.57 9.99 0.37
CA THR A 14 10.72 9.79 1.24
C THR A 14 10.48 10.39 2.63
N GLU A 15 9.81 11.54 2.71
CA GLU A 15 9.37 12.13 3.99
C GLU A 15 8.43 11.17 4.74
N LEU A 16 7.42 10.63 4.04
CA LEU A 16 6.49 9.66 4.61
C LEU A 16 7.22 8.37 5.05
N PHE A 17 8.13 7.87 4.22
CA PHE A 17 8.90 6.68 4.55
C PHE A 17 9.76 6.90 5.80
N GLN A 18 10.46 8.03 5.90
CA GLN A 18 11.28 8.38 7.06
C GLN A 18 10.44 8.54 8.33
N ALA A 19 9.25 9.15 8.22
CA ALA A 19 8.30 9.23 9.32
C ALA A 19 7.87 7.83 9.82
N LEU A 20 7.55 6.90 8.92
CA LEU A 20 7.18 5.52 9.25
C LEU A 20 8.34 4.70 9.82
N ALA A 21 9.53 4.86 9.26
CA ALA A 21 10.73 4.12 9.63
C ALA A 21 11.36 4.62 10.94
N GLY A 22 11.11 5.87 11.31
CA GLY A 22 11.66 6.53 12.49
C GLY A 22 13.10 7.03 12.30
N PRO A 23 13.70 7.60 13.36
CA PRO A 23 15.03 8.21 13.32
C PRO A 23 16.12 7.24 12.82
N GLY A 24 17.09 7.76 12.08
CA GLY A 24 18.22 7.00 11.55
C GLY A 24 17.94 6.20 10.28
N SER A 25 16.79 6.44 9.64
CA SER A 25 16.37 5.74 8.43
C SER A 25 16.76 6.44 7.11
N GLU A 26 17.45 7.58 7.15
CA GLU A 26 17.69 8.47 6.00
C GLU A 26 18.44 7.81 4.83
N HIS A 27 19.20 6.74 5.11
CA HIS A 27 19.99 6.00 4.11
C HIS A 27 19.39 4.65 3.74
N ASN A 28 18.22 4.31 4.29
CA ASN A 28 17.55 3.05 4.02
C ASN A 28 16.41 3.25 3.02
N ASP A 29 16.21 2.28 2.16
CA ASP A 29 15.04 2.18 1.29
C ASP A 29 13.98 1.20 1.85
N ARG A 30 14.29 0.52 2.98
CA ARG A 30 13.43 -0.47 3.62
C ARG A 30 13.39 -0.28 5.13
N ALA A 31 12.21 -0.46 5.70
CA ALA A 31 11.99 -0.42 7.15
C ALA A 31 10.98 -1.49 7.58
N MET A 32 11.22 -2.05 8.79
CA MET A 32 10.25 -2.92 9.47
C MET A 32 9.51 -2.08 10.51
N VAL A 33 8.23 -1.85 10.30
CA VAL A 33 7.39 -1.00 11.14
C VAL A 33 6.43 -1.87 11.95
N LYS A 34 6.41 -1.68 13.26
CA LYS A 34 5.53 -2.43 14.17
C LYS A 34 4.08 -1.99 13.99
N VAL A 35 3.18 -2.98 13.87
CA VAL A 35 1.73 -2.73 13.87
C VAL A 35 1.28 -2.44 15.31
N PRO A 36 0.61 -1.30 15.55
CA PRO A 36 0.06 -1.00 16.87
C PRO A 36 -0.95 -2.07 17.30
N GLU A 37 -0.71 -2.70 18.46
CA GLU A 37 -1.60 -3.72 19.01
C GLU A 37 -1.79 -3.50 20.52
N PRO A 38 -2.82 -2.75 20.92
CA PRO A 38 -3.04 -2.39 22.32
C PRO A 38 -3.23 -3.59 23.25
N ARG A 39 -3.70 -4.73 22.73
CA ARG A 39 -3.94 -5.96 23.51
C ARG A 39 -2.65 -6.67 23.93
N LEU A 40 -1.49 -6.31 23.37
CA LEU A 40 -0.20 -6.85 23.79
C LEU A 40 0.16 -6.45 25.21
N THR A 41 -0.03 -5.17 25.58
CA THR A 41 0.37 -4.64 26.89
C THR A 41 -0.25 -5.41 28.07
N PRO A 42 -1.58 -5.61 28.14
CA PRO A 42 -2.17 -6.40 29.23
C PRO A 42 -1.66 -7.85 29.30
N LEU A 43 -1.35 -8.46 28.14
CA LEU A 43 -0.82 -9.81 28.09
C LEU A 43 0.63 -9.88 28.59
N VAL A 44 1.44 -8.89 28.26
CA VAL A 44 2.81 -8.76 28.78
C VAL A 44 2.81 -8.60 30.28
N ASP A 45 1.94 -7.76 30.83
CA ASP A 45 1.81 -7.53 32.27
C ASP A 45 1.37 -8.81 33.02
N LEU A 46 0.46 -9.59 32.42
CA LEU A 46 -0.06 -10.81 32.99
C LEU A 46 0.95 -11.97 32.97
N PHE A 47 1.58 -12.22 31.82
CA PHE A 47 2.45 -13.38 31.60
C PHE A 47 3.94 -13.10 31.89
N LYS A 48 4.35 -11.82 31.99
CA LYS A 48 5.75 -11.39 32.19
C LYS A 48 6.74 -12.16 31.30
N PRO A 49 6.54 -12.19 30.00
CA PRO A 49 7.26 -13.05 29.07
C PRO A 49 8.73 -12.65 28.96
N LYS A 50 9.58 -13.60 28.59
CA LYS A 50 11.00 -13.34 28.28
C LYS A 50 11.17 -12.58 26.95
N LYS A 51 10.18 -12.67 26.04
CA LYS A 51 10.22 -12.04 24.71
C LYS A 51 8.84 -11.54 24.33
N VAL A 52 8.80 -10.36 23.70
CA VAL A 52 7.60 -9.79 23.07
C VAL A 52 7.87 -9.61 21.60
N THR A 53 7.02 -10.20 20.76
CA THR A 53 7.17 -10.13 19.29
C THR A 53 5.90 -9.52 18.68
N PRO A 54 5.90 -8.22 18.36
CA PRO A 54 4.79 -7.59 17.64
C PRO A 54 4.72 -8.08 16.18
N THR A 55 3.60 -7.84 15.53
CA THR A 55 3.49 -7.94 14.07
C THR A 55 4.22 -6.75 13.43
N GLU A 56 4.89 -6.99 12.31
CA GLU A 56 5.62 -5.97 11.57
C GLU A 56 5.22 -5.96 10.08
N ILE A 57 5.25 -4.78 9.49
CA ILE A 57 5.08 -4.53 8.05
C ILE A 57 6.42 -4.06 7.49
N GLU A 58 6.87 -4.68 6.41
CA GLU A 58 7.99 -4.19 5.62
C GLU A 58 7.50 -3.08 4.69
N TYR A 59 8.03 -1.87 4.86
CA TYR A 59 7.84 -0.76 3.93
C TYR A 59 9.07 -0.60 3.05
N LEU A 60 8.84 -0.30 1.76
CA LEU A 60 9.87 0.04 0.78
C LEU A 60 9.59 1.43 0.22
N ASP A 61 10.58 2.33 0.29
CA ASP A 61 10.58 3.58 -0.45
C ASP A 61 11.10 3.34 -1.87
N LEU A 62 10.27 3.61 -2.87
CA LEU A 62 10.68 3.51 -4.26
C LEU A 62 11.09 4.89 -4.79
N PRO A 63 12.23 4.98 -5.49
CA PRO A 63 12.62 6.21 -6.13
C PRO A 63 11.50 6.72 -7.03
N GLY A 64 11.28 8.04 -7.01
CA GLY A 64 10.18 8.69 -7.73
C GLY A 64 10.11 8.25 -9.19
N GLY A 65 8.88 8.06 -9.65
CA GLY A 65 8.60 7.88 -11.07
C GLY A 65 9.05 9.09 -11.88
N SER A 66 8.90 8.99 -13.19
CA SER A 66 9.31 10.03 -14.16
C SER A 66 8.72 11.41 -13.85
N THR A 67 9.28 12.41 -14.50
CA THR A 67 8.87 13.80 -14.44
C THR A 67 7.40 13.98 -14.85
N LYS A 68 6.78 15.08 -14.41
CA LYS A 68 5.39 15.47 -14.73
C LYS A 68 5.02 15.19 -16.19
N GLY A 69 3.94 14.43 -16.39
CA GLY A 69 3.35 14.17 -17.70
C GLY A 69 3.79 12.90 -18.41
N GLU A 70 4.73 12.13 -17.86
CA GLU A 70 5.24 10.88 -18.47
C GLU A 70 4.73 9.59 -17.80
N GLY A 71 3.79 9.69 -16.84
CA GLY A 71 3.32 8.55 -16.03
C GLY A 71 4.35 8.05 -15.03
N LEU A 72 4.05 6.95 -14.32
CA LEU A 72 4.95 6.36 -13.30
C LEU A 72 6.19 5.68 -13.90
N GLY A 73 6.13 5.29 -15.16
CA GLY A 73 7.18 4.55 -15.83
C GLY A 73 7.23 3.05 -15.45
N GLN A 74 7.55 2.23 -16.44
CA GLN A 74 7.55 0.76 -16.33
C GLN A 74 8.45 0.22 -15.21
N ARG A 75 9.54 0.94 -14.88
CA ARG A 75 10.46 0.54 -13.81
C ARG A 75 9.78 0.55 -12.44
N VAL A 76 9.00 1.60 -12.13
CA VAL A 76 8.26 1.71 -10.87
C VAL A 76 7.16 0.67 -10.82
N LEU A 77 6.36 0.53 -11.89
CA LEU A 77 5.28 -0.45 -11.99
C LEU A 77 5.80 -1.89 -11.76
N ASN A 78 6.93 -2.24 -12.35
CA ASN A 78 7.53 -3.55 -12.13
C ASN A 78 8.07 -3.72 -10.70
N ALA A 79 8.60 -2.67 -10.09
CA ALA A 79 9.13 -2.72 -8.74
C ALA A 79 8.04 -2.92 -7.67
N VAL A 80 6.81 -2.41 -7.89
CA VAL A 80 5.69 -2.57 -6.95
C VAL A 80 4.94 -3.91 -7.09
N ARG A 81 5.11 -4.65 -8.20
CA ARG A 81 4.41 -5.93 -8.43
C ARG A 81 4.56 -6.97 -7.32
N PRO A 82 5.73 -7.19 -6.69
CA PRO A 82 5.89 -8.21 -5.66
C PRO A 82 5.33 -7.83 -4.28
N TYR A 83 4.77 -6.63 -4.11
CA TYR A 83 4.27 -6.14 -2.83
C TYR A 83 2.79 -6.47 -2.66
N ASP A 84 2.38 -6.66 -1.39
CA ASP A 84 1.03 -7.08 -1.03
C ASP A 84 0.04 -5.91 -1.01
N CYS A 85 0.49 -4.73 -0.57
CA CYS A 85 -0.26 -3.48 -0.48
C CYS A 85 0.56 -2.34 -1.07
N LEU A 86 -0.12 -1.33 -1.61
CA LEU A 86 0.48 -0.15 -2.23
C LEU A 86 0.11 1.11 -1.44
N LEU A 87 1.08 1.99 -1.20
CA LEU A 87 0.88 3.36 -0.71
C LEU A 87 1.27 4.33 -1.83
N ALA A 88 0.29 4.96 -2.44
CA ALA A 88 0.50 5.95 -3.49
C ALA A 88 0.47 7.37 -2.88
N VAL A 89 1.60 8.08 -2.93
CA VAL A 89 1.69 9.43 -2.37
C VAL A 89 1.44 10.47 -3.46
N LEU A 90 0.39 11.27 -3.27
CA LEU A 90 -0.05 12.34 -4.16
C LEU A 90 0.41 13.69 -3.63
N ASP A 91 0.95 14.52 -4.51
CA ASP A 91 1.34 15.90 -4.18
C ASP A 91 0.11 16.81 -4.15
N HIS A 92 -0.30 17.21 -2.95
CA HIS A 92 -1.37 18.19 -2.73
C HIS A 92 -0.87 19.41 -1.94
N PHE A 93 0.42 19.50 -1.68
CA PHE A 93 1.02 20.60 -0.90
C PHE A 93 1.72 21.63 -1.77
N SER A 94 2.27 21.23 -2.91
CA SER A 94 3.10 22.14 -3.73
C SER A 94 2.30 23.14 -4.57
N GLY A 95 1.03 22.86 -4.83
CA GLY A 95 0.21 23.62 -5.78
C GLY A 95 0.66 23.52 -7.24
N LEU A 96 1.66 22.67 -7.52
CA LEU A 96 2.22 22.51 -8.86
C LEU A 96 1.54 21.42 -9.68
N SER A 97 0.76 20.56 -9.06
CA SER A 97 0.04 19.47 -9.71
C SER A 97 -1.32 19.24 -9.05
N ASP A 98 -2.28 18.81 -9.86
CA ASP A 98 -3.59 18.40 -9.38
C ASP A 98 -3.52 16.96 -8.87
N PRO A 99 -3.82 16.70 -7.59
CA PRO A 99 -3.75 15.36 -7.02
C PRO A 99 -4.75 14.39 -7.63
N ASP A 100 -5.94 14.85 -8.05
CA ASP A 100 -6.91 14.00 -8.75
C ASP A 100 -6.37 13.54 -10.12
N SER A 101 -5.64 14.41 -10.81
CA SER A 101 -4.95 14.04 -12.04
C SER A 101 -3.85 13.00 -11.80
N GLN A 102 -3.10 13.13 -10.68
CA GLN A 102 -2.10 12.14 -10.29
C GLN A 102 -2.75 10.78 -9.97
N HIS A 103 -3.85 10.78 -9.21
CA HIS A 103 -4.64 9.57 -8.91
C HIS A 103 -5.06 8.87 -10.20
N ARG A 104 -5.75 9.58 -11.12
CA ARG A 104 -6.16 9.01 -12.39
C ARG A 104 -5.00 8.48 -13.23
N SER A 105 -3.86 9.20 -13.25
CA SER A 105 -2.68 8.75 -13.99
C SER A 105 -2.10 7.45 -13.41
N ILE A 106 -2.03 7.31 -12.09
CA ILE A 106 -1.58 6.09 -11.42
C ILE A 106 -2.49 4.91 -11.76
N GLU A 107 -3.81 5.09 -11.69
CA GLU A 107 -4.78 4.05 -12.03
C GLU A 107 -4.65 3.63 -13.49
N THR A 108 -4.59 4.58 -14.41
CA THR A 108 -4.43 4.32 -15.84
C THR A 108 -3.14 3.56 -16.13
N ASP A 109 -2.01 3.96 -15.52
CA ASP A 109 -0.72 3.30 -15.71
C ASP A 109 -0.75 1.84 -15.21
N MET A 110 -1.41 1.56 -14.08
CA MET A 110 -1.57 0.21 -13.56
C MET A 110 -2.45 -0.66 -14.46
N ILE A 111 -3.57 -0.13 -14.94
CA ILE A 111 -4.50 -0.80 -15.85
C ILE A 111 -3.80 -1.14 -17.18
N ILE A 112 -3.13 -0.18 -17.79
CA ILE A 112 -2.38 -0.39 -19.05
C ILE A 112 -1.28 -1.45 -18.86
N ALA A 113 -0.55 -1.39 -17.75
CA ALA A 113 0.51 -2.36 -17.46
C ALA A 113 -0.03 -3.78 -17.26
N ASP A 114 -1.22 -3.92 -16.70
CA ASP A 114 -1.87 -5.23 -16.52
C ASP A 114 -2.49 -5.71 -17.82
N LEU A 115 -3.12 -4.84 -18.61
CA LEU A 115 -3.65 -5.17 -19.94
C LEU A 115 -2.55 -5.74 -20.85
N ALA A 116 -1.38 -5.10 -20.87
CA ALA A 116 -0.24 -5.60 -21.64
C ALA A 116 0.23 -7.01 -21.22
N VAL A 117 0.12 -7.35 -19.93
CA VAL A 117 0.42 -8.71 -19.42
C VAL A 117 -0.62 -9.71 -19.90
N VAL A 118 -1.91 -9.35 -19.84
CA VAL A 118 -3.03 -10.19 -20.28
C VAL A 118 -2.96 -10.46 -21.77
N GLU A 119 -2.83 -9.42 -22.60
CA GLU A 119 -2.74 -9.53 -24.06
C GLU A 119 -1.59 -10.46 -24.47
N LYS A 120 -0.40 -10.25 -23.90
CA LYS A 120 0.76 -11.10 -24.18
C LYS A 120 0.52 -12.56 -23.80
N ARG A 121 -0.21 -12.84 -22.71
CA ARG A 121 -0.53 -14.20 -22.29
C ARG A 121 -1.56 -14.84 -23.21
N LEU A 122 -2.62 -14.12 -23.60
CA LEU A 122 -3.64 -14.57 -24.54
C LEU A 122 -3.05 -14.86 -25.93
N GLU A 123 -2.16 -14.00 -26.44
CA GLU A 123 -1.42 -14.26 -27.68
C GLU A 123 -0.62 -15.58 -27.61
N ARG A 124 0.05 -15.83 -26.46
CA ARG A 124 0.81 -17.06 -26.25
C ARG A 124 -0.10 -18.28 -26.21
N ILE A 125 -1.24 -18.19 -25.51
CA ILE A 125 -2.27 -19.22 -25.48
C ILE A 125 -2.76 -19.56 -26.91
N ALA A 126 -3.04 -18.53 -27.72
CA ALA A 126 -3.47 -18.70 -29.10
C ALA A 126 -2.39 -19.40 -29.97
N GLN A 127 -1.11 -19.10 -29.76
CA GLN A 127 0.01 -19.76 -30.45
C GLN A 127 0.15 -21.22 -30.01
N ASP A 128 0.03 -21.52 -28.71
CA ASP A 128 0.17 -22.88 -28.16
C ASP A 128 -0.99 -23.77 -28.62
N LYS A 129 -2.22 -23.26 -28.72
CA LYS A 129 -3.37 -23.95 -29.30
C LYS A 129 -3.15 -24.34 -30.77
N ARG A 130 -2.46 -23.50 -31.54
CA ARG A 130 -2.12 -23.84 -32.96
C ARG A 130 -1.11 -24.98 -33.07
N LYS A 131 -0.23 -25.13 -32.06
CA LYS A 131 0.83 -26.14 -32.04
C LYS A 131 0.35 -27.49 -31.48
N ALA A 132 -0.42 -27.49 -30.40
CA ALA A 132 -0.94 -28.68 -29.75
C ALA A 132 -2.19 -28.36 -28.91
N LYS A 133 -3.34 -28.93 -29.24
CA LYS A 133 -4.64 -28.65 -28.62
C LYS A 133 -4.74 -28.92 -27.10
N ASN A 134 -3.82 -29.68 -26.51
CA ASN A 134 -3.91 -30.16 -25.12
C ASN A 134 -3.01 -29.45 -24.13
N LEU A 135 -2.35 -28.35 -24.50
CA LEU A 135 -1.38 -27.65 -23.64
C LEU A 135 -1.95 -26.40 -22.96
N VAL A 136 -3.20 -26.04 -23.18
CA VAL A 136 -3.83 -24.83 -22.67
C VAL A 136 -4.95 -25.18 -21.71
N ASP A 137 -4.96 -24.59 -20.52
CA ASP A 137 -6.09 -24.67 -19.60
C ASP A 137 -7.21 -23.73 -20.09
N PRO A 138 -8.39 -24.27 -20.49
CA PRO A 138 -9.52 -23.45 -20.93
C PRO A 138 -10.04 -22.49 -19.85
N LYS A 139 -9.80 -22.80 -18.57
CA LYS A 139 -10.20 -21.92 -17.45
C LYS A 139 -9.33 -20.68 -17.38
N GLU A 140 -8.01 -20.84 -17.56
CA GLU A 140 -7.08 -19.71 -17.56
C GLU A 140 -7.43 -18.72 -18.67
N GLU A 141 -7.68 -19.21 -19.88
CA GLU A 141 -8.04 -18.37 -21.03
C GLU A 141 -9.34 -17.58 -20.75
N SER A 142 -10.41 -18.27 -20.34
CA SER A 142 -11.69 -17.62 -20.05
C SER A 142 -11.59 -16.58 -18.92
N LEU A 143 -10.75 -16.82 -17.91
CA LEU A 143 -10.49 -15.83 -16.84
C LEU A 143 -9.71 -14.64 -17.37
N LEU A 144 -8.71 -14.85 -18.24
CA LEU A 144 -7.95 -13.75 -18.83
C LEU A 144 -8.80 -12.90 -19.77
N GLU A 145 -9.74 -13.49 -20.51
CA GLU A 145 -10.72 -12.75 -21.33
C GLU A 145 -11.63 -11.87 -20.46
N GLN A 146 -12.07 -12.37 -19.28
CA GLN A 146 -12.83 -11.56 -18.32
C GLN A 146 -11.98 -10.42 -17.75
N VAL A 147 -10.74 -10.70 -17.36
CA VAL A 147 -9.78 -9.69 -16.92
C VAL A 147 -9.57 -8.62 -17.99
N GLN A 148 -9.37 -9.03 -19.24
CA GLN A 148 -9.20 -8.12 -20.37
C GLN A 148 -10.40 -7.17 -20.49
N ALA A 149 -11.61 -7.71 -20.45
CA ALA A 149 -12.83 -6.91 -20.59
C ALA A 149 -12.98 -5.86 -19.47
N VAL A 150 -12.60 -6.18 -18.22
CA VAL A 150 -12.62 -5.22 -17.10
C VAL A 150 -11.59 -4.12 -17.32
N LEU A 151 -10.37 -4.48 -17.76
CA LEU A 151 -9.29 -3.52 -17.97
C LEU A 151 -9.51 -2.63 -19.19
N GLU A 152 -10.11 -3.17 -20.28
CA GLU A 152 -10.53 -2.39 -21.46
C GLU A 152 -11.66 -1.39 -21.14
N ASP A 153 -12.47 -1.66 -20.10
CA ASP A 153 -13.49 -0.75 -19.56
C ASP A 153 -12.89 0.28 -18.57
N GLU A 154 -11.54 0.38 -18.55
CA GLU A 154 -10.77 1.29 -17.69
C GLU A 154 -11.06 1.12 -16.17
N LYS A 155 -11.43 -0.10 -15.74
CA LYS A 155 -11.73 -0.42 -14.34
C LYS A 155 -10.58 -1.19 -13.70
N PRO A 156 -10.20 -0.87 -12.45
CA PRO A 156 -9.21 -1.65 -11.70
C PRO A 156 -9.81 -3.00 -11.27
N LEU A 157 -9.01 -4.06 -11.32
CA LEU A 157 -9.44 -5.41 -10.95
C LEU A 157 -9.85 -5.55 -9.48
N ARG A 158 -9.33 -4.69 -8.57
CA ARG A 158 -9.73 -4.69 -7.16
C ARG A 158 -11.20 -4.31 -6.95
N GLY A 159 -11.84 -3.66 -7.93
CA GLY A 159 -13.28 -3.40 -7.97
C GLY A 159 -14.15 -4.65 -8.20
N ASP A 160 -13.55 -5.77 -8.64
CA ASP A 160 -14.20 -7.06 -8.80
C ASP A 160 -13.47 -8.13 -7.94
N PRO A 161 -13.81 -8.26 -6.64
CA PRO A 161 -13.17 -9.21 -5.74
C PRO A 161 -13.36 -10.67 -6.15
N ASP A 162 -14.48 -11.02 -6.80
CA ASP A 162 -14.75 -12.39 -7.26
C ASP A 162 -13.81 -12.80 -8.37
N LEU A 163 -13.43 -11.87 -9.24
CA LEU A 163 -12.47 -12.11 -10.31
C LEU A 163 -11.02 -12.00 -9.80
N SER A 164 -10.68 -10.92 -9.10
CA SER A 164 -9.30 -10.63 -8.68
C SER A 164 -8.74 -11.61 -7.65
N SER A 165 -9.60 -12.25 -6.83
CA SER A 165 -9.19 -13.24 -5.83
C SER A 165 -8.96 -14.65 -6.39
N ARG A 166 -9.24 -14.89 -7.67
CA ARG A 166 -9.09 -16.22 -8.30
C ARG A 166 -7.67 -16.77 -8.14
N PRO A 167 -7.51 -18.00 -7.62
CA PRO A 167 -6.19 -18.60 -7.43
C PRO A 167 -5.37 -18.71 -8.72
N GLU A 168 -6.02 -18.90 -9.85
CA GLU A 168 -5.43 -19.03 -11.19
C GLU A 168 -4.76 -17.72 -11.63
N LEU A 169 -5.23 -16.57 -11.13
CA LEU A 169 -4.72 -15.24 -11.48
C LEU A 169 -3.58 -14.75 -10.57
N ARG A 170 -3.34 -15.39 -9.42
CA ARG A 170 -2.34 -14.95 -8.45
C ARG A 170 -0.92 -14.82 -9.03
N GLY A 171 -0.56 -15.70 -9.94
CA GLY A 171 0.76 -15.71 -10.59
C GLY A 171 1.05 -14.49 -11.46
N PHE A 172 0.04 -13.75 -11.89
CA PHE A 172 0.19 -12.56 -12.73
C PHE A 172 0.57 -11.32 -11.90
N CYS A 173 0.29 -11.32 -10.60
CA CYS A 173 0.56 -10.18 -9.70
C CYS A 173 0.02 -8.87 -10.29
N PHE A 174 -1.24 -8.85 -10.75
CA PHE A 174 -1.87 -7.68 -11.33
C PHE A 174 -1.80 -6.49 -10.38
N LEU A 175 -1.38 -5.34 -10.88
CA LEU A 175 -1.23 -4.11 -10.12
C LEU A 175 -2.60 -3.53 -9.73
N SER A 176 -3.51 -3.49 -10.68
CA SER A 176 -4.88 -3.00 -10.49
C SER A 176 -5.73 -3.89 -9.57
N ALA A 177 -5.27 -5.13 -9.27
CA ALA A 177 -5.90 -6.01 -8.30
C ALA A 177 -5.43 -5.78 -6.86
N LYS A 178 -4.34 -5.03 -6.66
CA LYS A 178 -3.76 -4.82 -5.33
C LYS A 178 -4.57 -3.80 -4.52
N PRO A 179 -4.74 -4.03 -3.22
CA PRO A 179 -5.25 -3.01 -2.31
C PRO A 179 -4.27 -1.83 -2.29
N ILE A 180 -4.83 -0.61 -2.33
CA ILE A 180 -4.05 0.63 -2.42
C ILE A 180 -4.58 1.67 -1.44
N LEU A 181 -3.66 2.35 -0.75
CA LEU A 181 -3.91 3.51 0.09
C LEU A 181 -3.32 4.74 -0.60
N TYR A 182 -4.17 5.67 -0.99
CA TYR A 182 -3.77 6.97 -1.53
C TYR A 182 -3.53 7.95 -0.38
N ILE A 183 -2.31 8.45 -0.30
CA ILE A 183 -1.87 9.44 0.66
C ILE A 183 -1.84 10.80 -0.02
N TRP A 184 -2.77 11.66 0.33
CA TRP A 184 -2.82 13.05 -0.10
C TRP A 184 -1.90 13.86 0.81
N ASN A 185 -0.68 14.11 0.32
CA ASN A 185 0.29 14.87 1.09
C ASN A 185 -0.05 16.35 1.00
N VAL A 186 -0.64 16.87 2.06
CA VAL A 186 -1.17 18.23 2.18
C VAL A 186 -0.22 19.14 2.98
N THR A 187 -0.51 20.44 3.01
CA THR A 187 0.12 21.39 3.95
C THR A 187 -0.44 21.24 5.36
N GLU A 188 0.27 21.75 6.34
CA GLU A 188 -0.16 21.76 7.76
C GLU A 188 -1.53 22.42 7.97
N ASP A 189 -1.88 23.41 7.15
CA ASP A 189 -3.14 24.14 7.22
C ASP A 189 -4.34 23.40 6.58
N ASN A 190 -4.11 22.24 5.93
CA ASN A 190 -5.15 21.55 5.17
C ASN A 190 -5.29 20.06 5.56
N LEU A 191 -5.04 19.72 6.82
CA LEU A 191 -5.13 18.34 7.32
C LEU A 191 -6.55 17.77 7.32
N GLU A 192 -7.57 18.63 7.34
CA GLU A 192 -8.98 18.23 7.30
C GLU A 192 -9.54 18.05 5.88
N ALA A 193 -8.66 17.98 4.85
CA ALA A 193 -9.09 17.76 3.48
C ALA A 193 -9.92 16.47 3.37
N GLU A 194 -11.18 16.60 2.93
CA GLU A 194 -12.03 15.44 2.68
C GLU A 194 -11.58 14.73 1.39
N VAL A 195 -11.23 13.47 1.53
CA VAL A 195 -10.85 12.60 0.42
C VAL A 195 -11.62 11.28 0.52
N THR A 196 -12.17 10.83 -0.59
CA THR A 196 -13.03 9.63 -0.63
C THR A 196 -12.46 8.59 -1.57
N ALA A 197 -12.61 7.31 -1.19
CA ALA A 197 -12.29 6.19 -2.08
C ALA A 197 -13.28 6.10 -3.24
N GLU A 198 -12.79 5.87 -4.45
CA GLU A 198 -13.64 5.74 -5.64
C GLU A 198 -14.07 4.29 -5.87
N HIS A 199 -13.23 3.31 -5.52
CA HIS A 199 -13.46 1.89 -5.76
C HIS A 199 -13.22 1.02 -4.52
N ALA A 200 -13.78 -0.19 -4.53
CA ALA A 200 -13.45 -1.19 -3.52
C ALA A 200 -11.96 -1.57 -3.57
N GLY A 201 -11.36 -1.82 -2.41
CA GLY A 201 -9.94 -2.16 -2.30
C GLY A 201 -8.98 -0.98 -2.34
N GLU A 202 -9.50 0.26 -2.36
CA GLU A 202 -8.71 1.47 -2.14
C GLU A 202 -9.22 2.27 -0.94
N ALA A 203 -8.35 3.07 -0.38
CA ALA A 203 -8.67 4.03 0.66
C ALA A 203 -7.86 5.31 0.45
N HIS A 204 -8.35 6.41 1.00
CA HIS A 204 -7.71 7.71 0.90
C HIS A 204 -7.48 8.30 2.29
N LEU A 205 -6.37 9.03 2.45
CA LEU A 205 -6.02 9.70 3.69
C LEU A 205 -5.23 10.97 3.40
N ALA A 206 -5.66 12.11 3.97
CA ALA A 206 -4.88 13.34 3.94
C ALA A 206 -3.89 13.35 5.11
N ILE A 207 -2.63 13.69 4.85
CA ILE A 207 -1.58 13.85 5.85
C ILE A 207 -0.61 14.96 5.43
N CYS A 208 0.08 15.54 6.39
CA CYS A 208 1.29 16.32 6.14
C CYS A 208 2.53 15.47 6.45
N ALA A 209 3.16 14.92 5.41
CA ALA A 209 4.30 14.00 5.58
C ALA A 209 5.49 14.67 6.29
N LYS A 210 5.70 15.98 6.09
CA LYS A 210 6.72 16.76 6.76
C LYS A 210 6.47 16.81 8.27
N LEU A 211 5.23 17.12 8.67
CA LEU A 211 4.82 17.17 10.07
C LEU A 211 4.97 15.82 10.76
N GLU A 212 4.54 14.74 10.09
CA GLU A 212 4.69 13.39 10.62
C GLU A 212 6.16 13.00 10.81
N ARG A 213 7.05 13.46 9.93
CA ARG A 213 8.49 13.23 10.09
C ARG A 213 9.06 14.02 11.28
N GLU A 214 8.73 15.29 11.40
CA GLU A 214 9.15 16.12 12.55
C GLU A 214 8.68 15.51 13.88
N LEU A 215 7.43 15.03 13.93
CA LEU A 215 6.87 14.33 15.09
C LEU A 215 7.62 13.03 15.40
N ALA A 216 8.03 12.27 14.39
CA ALA A 216 8.76 11.02 14.56
C ALA A 216 10.20 11.22 15.08
N GLU A 217 10.78 12.40 14.91
CA GLU A 217 12.11 12.77 15.44
C GLU A 217 12.09 13.12 16.94
N ILE A 218 10.91 13.39 17.52
CA ILE A 218 10.76 13.68 18.96
C ILE A 218 10.76 12.35 19.72
N GLU A 219 11.76 12.11 20.56
CA GLU A 219 11.89 10.86 21.32
C GLU A 219 11.01 10.81 22.57
N ASP A 220 10.75 11.96 23.19
CA ASP A 220 9.97 12.08 24.43
C ASP A 220 8.46 12.04 24.11
N PRO A 221 7.68 11.07 24.66
CA PRO A 221 6.25 10.98 24.43
C PRO A 221 5.46 12.20 24.94
N ASP A 222 5.90 12.85 26.02
CA ASP A 222 5.24 14.01 26.57
C ASP A 222 5.48 15.24 25.67
N GLU A 223 6.68 15.38 25.10
CA GLU A 223 6.99 16.39 24.09
C GLU A 223 6.21 16.14 22.79
N GLN A 224 6.09 14.87 22.34
CA GLN A 224 5.25 14.53 21.19
C GLN A 224 3.79 14.94 21.40
N GLN A 225 3.25 14.67 22.58
CA GLN A 225 1.88 15.02 22.93
C GLN A 225 1.67 16.54 22.94
N ALA A 226 2.60 17.28 23.55
CA ALA A 226 2.57 18.75 23.58
C ALA A 226 2.63 19.35 22.17
N PHE A 227 3.47 18.79 21.29
CA PHE A 227 3.59 19.22 19.90
C PHE A 227 2.27 19.01 19.11
N LEU A 228 1.61 17.86 19.30
CA LEU A 228 0.30 17.59 18.70
C LEU A 228 -0.79 18.55 19.21
N GLU A 229 -0.80 18.83 20.52
CA GLU A 229 -1.77 19.74 21.16
C GLU A 229 -1.60 21.18 20.65
N ASP A 230 -0.38 21.66 20.49
CA ASP A 230 -0.08 22.99 19.94
C ASP A 230 -0.61 23.16 18.51
N LEU A 231 -0.64 22.09 17.74
CA LEU A 231 -1.16 22.05 16.37
C LEU A 231 -2.66 21.72 16.30
N GLY A 232 -3.31 21.42 17.42
CA GLY A 232 -4.71 20.99 17.47
C GLY A 232 -4.97 19.61 16.90
N ILE A 233 -3.93 18.75 16.78
CA ILE A 233 -3.98 17.41 16.20
C ILE A 233 -4.14 16.38 17.33
N GLN A 234 -5.09 15.47 17.20
CA GLN A 234 -5.38 14.47 18.26
C GLN A 234 -4.37 13.32 18.30
N ALA A 235 -3.82 12.93 17.17
CA ALA A 235 -2.87 11.81 17.07
C ALA A 235 -2.11 11.82 15.72
N SER A 236 -0.90 11.24 15.72
CA SER A 236 -0.13 11.00 14.48
C SER A 236 -0.91 10.15 13.47
N ALA A 237 -0.92 10.57 12.21
CA ALA A 237 -1.57 9.86 11.12
C ALA A 237 -0.84 8.54 10.76
N LEU A 238 0.40 8.34 11.19
CA LEU A 238 1.15 7.09 10.92
C LEU A 238 0.44 5.85 11.45
N LYS A 239 -0.18 5.95 12.64
CA LYS A 239 -0.97 4.84 13.21
C LYS A 239 -2.18 4.51 12.32
N VAL A 240 -2.81 5.54 11.74
CA VAL A 240 -3.95 5.38 10.83
C VAL A 240 -3.49 4.72 9.53
N ILE A 241 -2.35 5.14 8.96
CA ILE A 241 -1.75 4.54 7.76
C ILE A 241 -1.51 3.04 7.97
N ILE A 242 -0.87 2.67 9.09
CA ILE A 242 -0.58 1.26 9.42
C ILE A 242 -1.88 0.46 9.56
N SER A 243 -2.87 1.00 10.27
CA SER A 243 -4.17 0.35 10.46
C SER A 243 -4.94 0.20 9.14
N LYS A 244 -4.95 1.23 8.30
CA LYS A 244 -5.60 1.19 6.97
C LYS A 244 -4.94 0.19 6.03
N ALA A 245 -3.61 0.13 5.98
CA ALA A 245 -2.90 -0.89 5.20
C ALA A 245 -3.25 -2.32 5.67
N TYR A 246 -3.44 -2.49 6.97
CA TYR A 246 -3.82 -3.76 7.58
C TYR A 246 -5.27 -4.16 7.23
N GLU A 247 -6.20 -3.19 7.29
CA GLU A 247 -7.60 -3.36 6.89
C GLU A 247 -7.74 -3.70 5.41
N LEU A 248 -7.04 -2.98 4.53
CA LEU A 248 -7.06 -3.19 3.08
C LEU A 248 -6.56 -4.59 2.69
N LEU A 249 -5.67 -5.18 3.48
CA LEU A 249 -5.19 -6.54 3.28
C LEU A 249 -6.10 -7.60 3.90
N ASP A 250 -7.25 -7.21 4.46
CA ASP A 250 -8.20 -8.07 5.18
C ASP A 250 -7.51 -8.97 6.24
N LEU A 251 -6.61 -8.34 7.01
CA LEU A 251 -5.85 -9.01 8.05
C LEU A 251 -6.46 -8.78 9.44
N ILE A 252 -6.32 -9.78 10.29
CA ILE A 252 -6.59 -9.68 11.73
C ILE A 252 -5.36 -10.07 12.53
N THR A 253 -5.25 -9.51 13.74
CA THR A 253 -4.18 -9.89 14.67
C THR A 253 -4.65 -11.02 15.57
N PHE A 254 -3.97 -12.15 15.49
CA PHE A 254 -4.07 -13.28 16.42
C PHE A 254 -2.94 -13.20 17.45
N LEU A 255 -3.25 -13.41 18.73
CA LEU A 255 -2.29 -13.31 19.81
C LEU A 255 -2.03 -14.67 20.46
N THR A 256 -0.77 -14.98 20.69
CA THR A 256 -0.35 -16.11 21.55
C THR A 256 0.39 -15.56 22.75
N ALA A 257 0.06 -16.05 23.95
CA ALA A 257 0.64 -15.56 25.19
C ALA A 257 1.09 -16.70 26.10
N GLY A 258 2.28 -16.56 26.69
CA GLY A 258 2.86 -17.47 27.65
C GLY A 258 4.14 -16.88 28.25
N GLU A 259 4.69 -17.56 29.29
CA GLU A 259 5.90 -17.12 30.01
C GLU A 259 7.16 -17.00 29.12
N LYS A 260 7.23 -17.76 28.02
CA LYS A 260 8.38 -17.69 27.11
C LYS A 260 8.27 -16.54 26.14
N GLU A 261 7.10 -16.36 25.54
CA GLU A 261 6.86 -15.35 24.51
C GLU A 261 5.38 -14.93 24.52
N VAL A 262 5.17 -13.62 24.34
CA VAL A 262 3.90 -13.04 23.88
C VAL A 262 4.11 -12.54 22.46
N ARG A 263 3.29 -13.03 21.51
CA ARG A 263 3.46 -12.75 20.10
C ARG A 263 2.16 -12.42 19.41
N ALA A 264 2.22 -11.40 18.54
CA ALA A 264 1.17 -11.04 17.60
C ALA A 264 1.47 -11.64 16.21
N TRP A 265 0.44 -12.19 15.58
CA TRP A 265 0.48 -12.80 14.26
C TRP A 265 -0.52 -12.10 13.35
N ALA A 266 -0.09 -11.75 12.14
CA ALA A 266 -1.00 -11.32 11.10
C ALA A 266 -1.55 -12.55 10.37
N ILE A 267 -2.86 -12.69 10.30
CA ILE A 267 -3.54 -13.77 9.57
C ILE A 267 -4.66 -13.18 8.71
N PRO A 268 -4.95 -13.75 7.53
CA PRO A 268 -6.13 -13.38 6.77
C PRO A 268 -7.40 -13.62 7.60
N LYS A 269 -8.41 -12.78 7.40
CA LYS A 269 -9.67 -12.84 8.12
C LYS A 269 -10.53 -14.08 7.79
N GLY A 270 -10.27 -14.74 6.66
CA GLY A 270 -10.92 -16.00 6.25
C GLY A 270 -12.09 -15.82 5.32
#